data_ef7b0239f21cc3c66fb7516a76220c5e
#
_entry.id   ef7b0239f21cc3c66fb7516a76220c5e
#
_cell.length_a   1.000
_cell.length_b   1.000
_cell.length_c   1.000
_cell.angle_alpha   90.00
_cell.angle_beta   90.00
_cell.angle_gamma   90.00
#
_symmetry.space_group_name_H-M   'P 1'
#
loop_
_entity.id
_entity.type
_entity.pdbx_description
1 polymer ?
#
loop_
_entity_poly.entity_id
_entity_poly.type
_entity_poly.pdbx_seq_one_letter_code
_entity_poly.pdbx_strand_id
1 'polypeptide(L)'
;MNILMIHPHDLFSKEEPWTIRIINIAVEFKKNNHAVKVIYFPLEYKPEQRNFYMQDIEFIPLSRKVGVKPYLNNTRFLYKLCQWADIIHFQKCFYHAALPALINGFLNRKHIHYDWDDWEIKIFHYSARQPWLIGIFLLAMERFIPLLCDTISVSSERLRQECIRYGVDAKRITTAPVGADLELFNPNVSGIRIRERYNIEGPLIMYMGQLHGGQYAEQFIRAAKMILNRDPRINFMIVGGGYRLEELKNLSKDLDLSQNIIFTGAVSHKETPLYLAAADVAVACFEDNDITQCKSPLKIAEYLASGKPIVASDVGEVKRMLGGAGILTVPGDAQDLACGIMKILDDEPLRKRLSSKARERAEEIYNWEKTSQNLLNLYKMFLDS
;
A
#
# COMPACT_ATOMS: atom_id res chain seq x y z
N MET A 1 21.66 -8.95 -12.03
CA MET A 1 21.50 -9.75 -10.80
C MET A 1 20.32 -10.69 -10.96
N ASN A 2 20.39 -11.84 -10.31
CA ASN A 2 19.29 -12.77 -10.14
C ASN A 2 18.61 -12.48 -8.81
N ILE A 3 17.35 -12.05 -8.83
CA ILE A 3 16.62 -11.63 -7.63
C ILE A 3 15.47 -12.60 -7.38
N LEU A 4 15.52 -13.29 -6.23
CA LEU A 4 14.44 -14.14 -5.75
C LEU A 4 13.58 -13.35 -4.77
N MET A 5 12.36 -13.04 -5.16
CA MET A 5 11.41 -12.33 -4.32
C MET A 5 10.44 -13.32 -3.66
N ILE A 6 10.14 -13.13 -2.37
CA ILE A 6 9.28 -14.04 -1.59
C ILE A 6 8.18 -13.22 -0.91
N HIS A 7 6.95 -13.43 -1.38
CA HIS A 7 5.75 -12.78 -0.83
C HIS A 7 4.97 -13.79 0.02
N PRO A 8 4.58 -13.48 1.26
CA PRO A 8 4.01 -14.46 2.20
C PRO A 8 2.53 -14.81 1.96
N HIS A 9 1.89 -14.19 0.97
CA HIS A 9 0.45 -14.35 0.71
C HIS A 9 0.13 -14.67 -0.76
N ASP A 10 -1.17 -14.79 -1.03
CA ASP A 10 -1.71 -14.90 -2.37
C ASP A 10 -1.58 -13.56 -3.10
N LEU A 11 -1.08 -13.60 -4.33
CA LEU A 11 -0.89 -12.41 -5.17
C LEU A 11 -2.13 -12.06 -6.01
N PHE A 12 -3.03 -13.03 -6.23
CA PHE A 12 -4.04 -12.92 -7.28
C PHE A 12 -5.48 -13.01 -6.79
N SER A 13 -5.70 -13.47 -5.54
CA SER A 13 -7.05 -13.58 -4.97
C SER A 13 -7.64 -12.23 -4.55
N LYS A 14 -6.78 -11.28 -4.19
CA LYS A 14 -7.15 -9.92 -3.79
C LYS A 14 -6.05 -8.94 -4.16
N GLU A 15 -6.46 -7.80 -4.72
CA GLU A 15 -5.57 -6.67 -5.00
C GLU A 15 -5.36 -5.85 -3.73
N GLU A 16 -4.40 -6.27 -2.90
CA GLU A 16 -4.03 -5.58 -1.66
C GLU A 16 -2.76 -4.72 -1.87
N PRO A 17 -2.57 -3.62 -1.13
CA PRO A 17 -1.43 -2.72 -1.33
C PRO A 17 -0.07 -3.41 -1.33
N TRP A 18 0.13 -4.42 -0.48
CA TRP A 18 1.37 -5.19 -0.38
C TRP A 18 1.57 -6.17 -1.55
N THR A 19 0.48 -6.70 -2.16
CA THR A 19 0.58 -7.49 -3.39
C THR A 19 0.89 -6.60 -4.59
N ILE A 20 0.29 -5.43 -4.66
CA ILE A 20 0.59 -4.41 -5.68
C ILE A 20 2.06 -3.99 -5.56
N ARG A 21 2.57 -3.77 -4.34
CA ARG A 21 3.97 -3.41 -4.09
C ARG A 21 4.94 -4.44 -4.66
N ILE A 22 4.83 -5.70 -4.27
CA ILE A 22 5.80 -6.73 -4.67
C ILE A 22 5.80 -6.99 -6.17
N ILE A 23 4.63 -6.98 -6.81
CA ILE A 23 4.48 -7.16 -8.25
C ILE A 23 5.15 -6.01 -9.00
N ASN A 24 4.87 -4.76 -8.65
CA ASN A 24 5.42 -3.61 -9.35
C ASN A 24 6.94 -3.49 -9.14
N ILE A 25 7.46 -3.78 -7.95
CA ILE A 25 8.91 -3.83 -7.72
C ILE A 25 9.54 -4.91 -8.60
N ALA A 26 8.94 -6.10 -8.71
CA ALA A 26 9.43 -7.18 -9.58
C ALA A 26 9.45 -6.77 -11.05
N VAL A 27 8.40 -6.09 -11.52
CA VAL A 27 8.31 -5.56 -12.88
C VAL A 27 9.40 -4.53 -13.15
N GLU A 28 9.62 -3.58 -12.23
CA GLU A 28 10.67 -2.58 -12.39
C GLU A 28 12.08 -3.20 -12.35
N PHE A 29 12.32 -4.21 -11.52
CA PHE A 29 13.59 -4.95 -11.55
C PHE A 29 13.79 -5.63 -12.91
N LYS A 30 12.74 -6.21 -13.50
CA LYS A 30 12.79 -6.82 -14.83
C LYS A 30 13.07 -5.78 -15.92
N LYS A 31 12.42 -4.62 -15.88
CA LYS A 31 12.69 -3.49 -16.80
C LYS A 31 14.15 -3.02 -16.73
N ASN A 32 14.78 -3.13 -15.55
CA ASN A 32 16.19 -2.81 -15.33
C ASN A 32 17.14 -3.97 -15.66
N ASN A 33 16.72 -4.93 -16.49
CA ASN A 33 17.51 -6.08 -16.98
C ASN A 33 17.99 -7.04 -15.86
N HIS A 34 17.23 -7.17 -14.76
CA HIS A 34 17.48 -8.19 -13.75
C HIS A 34 16.65 -9.44 -14.04
N ALA A 35 17.17 -10.61 -13.70
CA ALA A 35 16.40 -11.84 -13.73
C ALA A 35 15.62 -11.97 -12.40
N VAL A 36 14.29 -12.07 -12.49
CA VAL A 36 13.41 -12.05 -11.33
C VAL A 36 12.55 -13.30 -11.28
N LYS A 37 12.45 -13.90 -10.10
CA LYS A 37 11.47 -14.95 -9.77
C LYS A 37 10.71 -14.53 -8.52
N VAL A 38 9.40 -14.76 -8.49
CA VAL A 38 8.53 -14.41 -7.37
C VAL A 38 7.90 -15.67 -6.81
N ILE A 39 8.14 -15.94 -5.53
CA ILE A 39 7.46 -16.98 -4.77
C ILE A 39 6.27 -16.34 -4.05
N TYR A 40 5.14 -17.05 -4.05
CA TYR A 40 3.95 -16.65 -3.33
C TYR A 40 3.23 -17.85 -2.72
N PHE A 41 2.30 -17.60 -1.78
CA PHE A 41 1.57 -18.62 -1.04
C PHE A 41 0.06 -18.47 -1.28
N PRO A 42 -0.52 -19.15 -2.29
CA PRO A 42 -1.93 -19.03 -2.62
C PRO A 42 -2.83 -19.50 -1.47
N LEU A 43 -4.04 -18.89 -1.37
CA LEU A 43 -5.03 -19.29 -0.38
C LEU A 43 -5.44 -20.76 -0.57
N GLU A 44 -5.67 -21.16 -1.82
CA GLU A 44 -5.97 -22.53 -2.21
C GLU A 44 -4.79 -23.09 -3.01
N TYR A 45 -3.86 -23.77 -2.32
CA TYR A 45 -2.76 -24.44 -2.96
C TYR A 45 -3.18 -25.80 -3.51
N LYS A 46 -3.02 -26.00 -4.81
CA LYS A 46 -3.19 -27.31 -5.48
C LYS A 46 -1.82 -27.87 -5.86
N PRO A 47 -1.52 -29.15 -5.56
CA PRO A 47 -0.22 -29.75 -5.88
C PRO A 47 0.12 -29.72 -7.38
N GLU A 48 -0.91 -29.70 -8.24
CA GLU A 48 -0.79 -29.62 -9.69
C GLU A 48 -0.56 -28.19 -10.19
N GLN A 49 -0.63 -27.18 -9.31
CA GLN A 49 -0.45 -25.78 -9.66
C GLN A 49 0.97 -25.58 -10.18
N ARG A 50 1.07 -25.19 -11.45
CA ARG A 50 2.34 -24.96 -12.11
C ARG A 50 2.80 -23.54 -11.93
N ASN A 51 4.12 -23.33 -12.11
CA ASN A 51 4.66 -21.99 -12.30
C ASN A 51 4.02 -21.36 -13.53
N PHE A 52 3.83 -20.06 -13.49
CA PHE A 52 3.36 -19.31 -14.65
C PHE A 52 4.23 -18.07 -14.86
N TYR A 53 4.13 -17.49 -16.05
CA TYR A 53 4.89 -16.31 -16.43
C TYR A 53 3.94 -15.14 -16.68
N MET A 54 4.30 -13.96 -16.15
CA MET A 54 3.65 -12.69 -16.41
C MET A 54 4.75 -11.64 -16.60
N GLN A 55 4.76 -10.92 -17.71
CA GLN A 55 5.79 -9.93 -18.04
C GLN A 55 7.22 -10.47 -17.92
N ASP A 56 7.44 -11.73 -18.41
CA ASP A 56 8.71 -12.47 -18.30
C ASP A 56 9.24 -12.68 -16.87
N ILE A 57 8.39 -12.61 -15.88
CA ILE A 57 8.67 -12.96 -14.49
C ILE A 57 8.05 -14.31 -14.17
N GLU A 58 8.84 -15.22 -13.61
CA GLU A 58 8.36 -16.52 -13.15
C GLU A 58 7.72 -16.42 -11.78
N PHE A 59 6.43 -16.78 -11.66
CA PHE A 59 5.68 -16.85 -10.42
C PHE A 59 5.54 -18.30 -9.96
N ILE A 60 5.99 -18.58 -8.74
CA ILE A 60 6.14 -19.94 -8.19
C ILE A 60 5.25 -20.09 -6.96
N PRO A 61 4.17 -20.88 -7.01
CA PRO A 61 3.31 -21.12 -5.86
C PRO A 61 3.95 -22.11 -4.89
N LEU A 62 3.90 -21.81 -3.59
CA LEU A 62 4.26 -22.71 -2.52
C LEU A 62 3.09 -22.95 -1.55
N SER A 63 3.10 -24.11 -0.87
CA SER A 63 2.04 -24.47 0.05
C SER A 63 2.04 -23.60 1.31
N ARG A 64 0.89 -23.03 1.66
CA ARG A 64 0.66 -22.30 2.92
C ARG A 64 0.19 -23.23 4.06
N LYS A 65 0.09 -24.54 3.83
CA LYS A 65 -0.38 -25.49 4.85
C LYS A 65 0.52 -25.46 6.08
N VAL A 66 -0.11 -25.39 7.25
CA VAL A 66 0.58 -25.44 8.54
C VAL A 66 1.04 -26.88 8.79
N GLY A 67 2.26 -27.07 9.27
CA GLY A 67 2.81 -28.38 9.65
C GLY A 67 4.28 -28.54 9.26
N VAL A 68 4.94 -29.48 9.92
CA VAL A 68 6.39 -29.71 9.74
C VAL A 68 6.71 -30.17 8.32
N LYS A 69 5.95 -31.12 7.77
CA LYS A 69 6.21 -31.67 6.43
C LYS A 69 6.08 -30.65 5.30
N PRO A 70 4.98 -29.83 5.21
CA PRO A 70 4.90 -28.74 4.23
C PRO A 70 6.02 -27.71 4.39
N TYR A 71 6.35 -27.35 5.62
CA TYR A 71 7.44 -26.41 5.91
C TYR A 71 8.80 -26.92 5.40
N LEU A 72 9.17 -28.19 5.71
CA LEU A 72 10.42 -28.80 5.23
C LEU A 72 10.45 -28.92 3.71
N ASN A 73 9.33 -29.26 3.08
CA ASN A 73 9.24 -29.34 1.62
C ASN A 73 9.49 -27.97 0.97
N ASN A 74 8.85 -26.92 1.50
CA ASN A 74 9.05 -25.54 1.02
C ASN A 74 10.52 -25.12 1.22
N THR A 75 11.11 -25.39 2.39
CA THR A 75 12.50 -25.05 2.70
C THR A 75 13.48 -25.76 1.75
N ARG A 76 13.27 -27.05 1.46
CA ARG A 76 14.08 -27.81 0.50
C ARG A 76 13.94 -27.29 -0.93
N PHE A 77 12.73 -26.92 -1.33
CA PHE A 77 12.47 -26.35 -2.65
C PHE A 77 13.17 -25.01 -2.80
N LEU A 78 13.06 -24.15 -1.80
CA LEU A 78 13.71 -22.84 -1.73
C LEU A 78 15.23 -22.94 -1.82
N TYR A 79 15.84 -24.00 -1.27
CA TYR A 79 17.29 -24.18 -1.31
C TYR A 79 17.86 -24.09 -2.74
N LYS A 80 17.24 -24.77 -3.72
CA LYS A 80 17.64 -24.73 -5.11
C LYS A 80 17.45 -23.36 -5.76
N LEU A 81 16.37 -22.67 -5.42
CA LEU A 81 16.10 -21.32 -5.92
C LEU A 81 17.07 -20.30 -5.33
N CYS A 82 17.43 -20.44 -4.06
CA CYS A 82 18.42 -19.60 -3.42
C CYS A 82 19.83 -19.78 -4.01
N GLN A 83 20.18 -20.98 -4.52
CA GLN A 83 21.43 -21.17 -5.25
C GLN A 83 21.52 -20.33 -6.53
N TRP A 84 20.39 -20.18 -7.24
CA TRP A 84 20.29 -19.36 -8.46
C TRP A 84 20.36 -17.86 -8.16
N ALA A 85 19.83 -17.41 -7.01
CA ALA A 85 19.71 -16.00 -6.66
C ALA A 85 21.07 -15.38 -6.26
N ASP A 86 21.25 -14.10 -6.58
CA ASP A 86 22.27 -13.23 -5.98
C ASP A 86 21.68 -12.56 -4.73
N ILE A 87 20.38 -12.14 -4.82
CA ILE A 87 19.61 -11.49 -3.77
C ILE A 87 18.39 -12.33 -3.43
N ILE A 88 18.14 -12.54 -2.13
CA ILE A 88 16.89 -13.07 -1.60
C ILE A 88 16.15 -11.91 -0.93
N HIS A 89 15.13 -11.40 -1.61
CA HIS A 89 14.27 -10.32 -1.13
C HIS A 89 12.96 -10.91 -0.60
N PHE A 90 12.72 -10.85 0.70
CA PHE A 90 11.44 -11.31 1.25
C PHE A 90 10.69 -10.17 1.94
N GLN A 91 9.36 -10.19 1.77
CA GLN A 91 8.46 -9.20 2.32
C GLN A 91 7.78 -9.74 3.58
N LYS A 92 7.69 -8.90 4.62
CA LYS A 92 7.03 -9.19 5.90
C LYS A 92 7.69 -10.31 6.72
N CYS A 93 7.40 -10.32 8.02
CA CYS A 93 8.02 -11.24 8.99
C CYS A 93 7.28 -12.56 9.19
N PHE A 94 6.37 -12.96 8.28
CA PHE A 94 5.62 -14.20 8.43
C PHE A 94 6.51 -15.44 8.33
N TYR A 95 6.47 -16.31 9.35
CA TYR A 95 7.39 -17.42 9.57
C TYR A 95 7.53 -18.38 8.37
N HIS A 96 6.42 -18.66 7.66
CA HIS A 96 6.41 -19.61 6.54
C HIS A 96 7.15 -19.10 5.29
N ALA A 97 7.38 -17.79 5.20
CA ALA A 97 8.16 -17.14 4.14
C ALA A 97 9.54 -16.71 4.64
N ALA A 98 9.58 -15.98 5.78
CA ALA A 98 10.81 -15.38 6.30
C ALA A 98 11.83 -16.41 6.81
N LEU A 99 11.43 -17.43 7.61
CA LEU A 99 12.39 -18.39 8.13
C LEU A 99 13.03 -19.25 7.04
N PRO A 100 12.29 -19.82 6.05
CA PRO A 100 12.94 -20.50 4.94
C PRO A 100 13.86 -19.61 4.10
N ALA A 101 13.51 -18.33 3.93
CA ALA A 101 14.36 -17.35 3.25
C ALA A 101 15.70 -17.16 4.00
N LEU A 102 15.64 -16.91 5.30
CA LEU A 102 16.82 -16.75 6.17
C LEU A 102 17.69 -18.01 6.18
N ILE A 103 17.10 -19.20 6.47
CA ILE A 103 17.84 -20.47 6.53
C ILE A 103 18.58 -20.72 5.22
N ASN A 104 17.89 -20.61 4.08
CA ASN A 104 18.50 -20.89 2.79
C ASN A 104 19.46 -19.79 2.33
N GLY A 105 19.21 -18.54 2.71
CA GLY A 105 20.14 -17.43 2.50
C GLY A 105 21.47 -17.68 3.19
N PHE A 106 21.47 -18.02 4.48
CA PHE A 106 22.68 -18.34 5.22
C PHE A 106 23.39 -19.59 4.68
N LEU A 107 22.66 -20.68 4.39
CA LEU A 107 23.23 -21.90 3.87
C LEU A 107 23.92 -21.71 2.51
N ASN A 108 23.37 -20.85 1.68
CA ASN A 108 23.91 -20.57 0.33
C ASN A 108 24.78 -19.32 0.30
N ARG A 109 25.04 -18.65 1.43
CA ARG A 109 25.82 -17.41 1.54
C ARG A 109 25.33 -16.33 0.57
N LYS A 110 24.01 -16.12 0.52
CA LYS A 110 23.37 -15.15 -0.36
C LYS A 110 23.04 -13.88 0.40
N HIS A 111 23.02 -12.76 -0.31
CA HIS A 111 22.58 -11.49 0.25
C HIS A 111 21.08 -11.54 0.58
N ILE A 112 20.73 -11.29 1.84
CA ILE A 112 19.38 -11.37 2.36
C ILE A 112 18.85 -9.95 2.58
N HIS A 113 17.76 -9.64 1.89
CA HIS A 113 17.06 -8.36 2.01
C HIS A 113 15.66 -8.56 2.61
N TYR A 114 15.34 -7.78 3.65
CA TYR A 114 14.03 -7.74 4.29
C TYR A 114 13.27 -6.48 3.88
N ASP A 115 12.07 -6.63 3.29
CA ASP A 115 11.17 -5.53 2.96
C ASP A 115 10.09 -5.40 4.05
N TRP A 116 10.26 -4.41 4.93
CA TRP A 116 9.36 -4.12 6.03
C TRP A 116 8.41 -2.98 5.67
N ASP A 117 7.26 -3.32 5.13
CA ASP A 117 6.29 -2.35 4.60
C ASP A 117 5.17 -1.94 5.58
N ASP A 118 4.86 -2.77 6.60
CA ASP A 118 3.86 -2.52 7.63
C ASP A 118 4.34 -2.99 9.02
N TRP A 119 3.81 -2.40 10.10
CA TRP A 119 4.09 -2.84 11.47
C TRP A 119 3.14 -3.97 11.89
N GLU A 120 3.50 -5.21 11.56
CA GLU A 120 2.63 -6.38 11.66
C GLU A 120 2.12 -6.66 13.08
N ILE A 121 2.95 -6.50 14.10
CA ILE A 121 2.52 -6.71 15.49
C ILE A 121 1.45 -5.70 15.93
N LYS A 122 1.51 -4.46 15.45
CA LYS A 122 0.50 -3.45 15.74
C LYS A 122 -0.80 -3.76 15.02
N ILE A 123 -0.74 -4.18 13.75
CA ILE A 123 -1.89 -4.63 12.98
C ILE A 123 -2.54 -5.85 13.64
N PHE A 124 -1.72 -6.80 14.12
CA PHE A 124 -2.19 -7.99 14.83
C PHE A 124 -2.98 -7.65 16.09
N HIS A 125 -2.49 -6.72 16.92
CA HIS A 125 -3.18 -6.28 18.13
C HIS A 125 -4.49 -5.52 17.85
N TYR A 126 -4.58 -4.84 16.72
CA TYR A 126 -5.79 -4.11 16.30
C TYR A 126 -6.83 -5.01 15.63
N SER A 127 -6.41 -6.15 15.11
CA SER A 127 -7.27 -7.16 14.53
C SER A 127 -7.93 -7.98 15.64
N ALA A 128 -9.15 -8.50 15.39
CA ALA A 128 -9.95 -9.22 16.38
C ALA A 128 -9.15 -10.26 17.20
N ARG A 129 -9.63 -10.58 18.39
CA ARG A 129 -9.06 -11.48 19.43
C ARG A 129 -8.25 -12.64 18.86
N GLN A 130 -6.94 -12.47 18.84
CA GLN A 130 -5.97 -13.47 18.39
C GLN A 130 -5.28 -14.11 19.61
N PRO A 131 -4.82 -15.37 19.52
CA PRO A 131 -4.09 -16.01 20.61
C PRO A 131 -2.81 -15.22 20.95
N TRP A 132 -2.62 -14.87 22.23
CA TRP A 132 -1.50 -14.06 22.70
C TRP A 132 -0.11 -14.64 22.38
N LEU A 133 0.00 -15.98 22.34
CA LEU A 133 1.25 -16.68 21.96
C LEU A 133 1.67 -16.36 20.52
N ILE A 134 0.71 -16.21 19.60
CA ILE A 134 1.00 -15.80 18.21
C ILE A 134 1.53 -14.37 18.20
N GLY A 135 0.98 -13.49 19.03
CA GLY A 135 1.47 -12.10 19.16
C GLY A 135 2.91 -12.05 19.67
N ILE A 136 3.28 -12.84 20.69
CA ILE A 136 4.65 -12.92 21.19
C ILE A 136 5.61 -13.43 20.11
N PHE A 137 5.21 -14.47 19.39
CA PHE A 137 6.00 -15.02 18.30
C PHE A 137 6.19 -14.00 17.16
N LEU A 138 5.12 -13.33 16.76
CA LEU A 138 5.18 -12.30 15.74
C LEU A 138 6.06 -11.10 16.16
N LEU A 139 5.95 -10.67 17.43
CA LEU A 139 6.81 -9.64 18.00
C LEU A 139 8.29 -10.06 17.96
N ALA A 140 8.59 -11.30 18.31
CA ALA A 140 9.95 -11.82 18.25
C ALA A 140 10.47 -11.82 16.80
N MET A 141 9.66 -12.33 15.85
CA MET A 141 10.02 -12.35 14.43
C MET A 141 10.29 -10.94 13.92
N GLU A 142 9.39 -10.00 14.17
CA GLU A 142 9.50 -8.61 13.68
C GLU A 142 10.70 -7.87 14.30
N ARG A 143 11.05 -8.19 15.56
CA ARG A 143 12.20 -7.59 16.24
C ARG A 143 13.54 -8.18 15.78
N PHE A 144 13.63 -9.49 15.54
CA PHE A 144 14.91 -10.16 15.29
C PHE A 144 15.25 -10.31 13.81
N ILE A 145 14.27 -10.43 12.93
CA ILE A 145 14.50 -10.55 11.48
C ILE A 145 15.37 -9.41 10.94
N PRO A 146 15.12 -8.12 11.27
CA PRO A 146 15.95 -7.02 10.77
C PRO A 146 17.42 -7.15 11.13
N LEU A 147 17.73 -7.76 12.29
CA LEU A 147 19.11 -7.96 12.75
C LEU A 147 19.85 -9.05 11.97
N LEU A 148 19.08 -10.01 11.41
CA LEU A 148 19.60 -11.18 10.69
C LEU A 148 19.77 -10.95 9.18
N CYS A 149 19.24 -9.85 8.64
CA CYS A 149 19.31 -9.54 7.21
C CYS A 149 20.48 -8.62 6.89
N ASP A 150 21.06 -8.75 5.71
CA ASP A 150 22.16 -7.88 5.26
C ASP A 150 21.68 -6.46 5.00
N THR A 151 20.52 -6.31 4.36
CA THR A 151 19.90 -5.02 4.06
C THR A 151 18.38 -5.04 4.34
N ILE A 152 17.82 -3.84 4.55
CA ILE A 152 16.39 -3.66 4.88
C ILE A 152 15.84 -2.50 4.08
N SER A 153 14.64 -2.67 3.54
CA SER A 153 13.81 -1.56 3.08
C SER A 153 12.64 -1.33 4.02
N VAL A 154 12.31 -0.06 4.21
CA VAL A 154 11.15 0.35 5.02
C VAL A 154 10.27 1.29 4.24
N SER A 155 8.94 1.20 4.44
CA SER A 155 7.98 2.05 3.74
C SER A 155 7.85 3.45 4.36
N SER A 156 8.28 3.64 5.62
CA SER A 156 8.09 4.87 6.37
C SER A 156 9.30 5.23 7.25
N GLU A 157 9.43 6.50 7.58
CA GLU A 157 10.47 6.95 8.51
C GLU A 157 10.25 6.38 9.92
N ARG A 158 9.01 6.18 10.33
CA ARG A 158 8.72 5.55 11.62
C ARG A 158 9.30 4.14 11.69
N LEU A 159 9.10 3.32 10.66
CA LEU A 159 9.69 1.97 10.59
C LEU A 159 11.23 2.03 10.53
N ARG A 160 11.79 3.04 9.85
CA ARG A 160 13.25 3.26 9.84
C ARG A 160 13.79 3.50 11.24
N GLN A 161 13.12 4.36 12.01
CA GLN A 161 13.50 4.62 13.40
C GLN A 161 13.38 3.38 14.29
N GLU A 162 12.34 2.55 14.08
CA GLU A 162 12.20 1.28 14.80
C GLU A 162 13.33 0.30 14.45
N CYS A 163 13.75 0.18 13.18
CA CYS A 163 14.92 -0.62 12.79
C CYS A 163 16.18 -0.16 13.55
N ILE A 164 16.45 1.13 13.57
CA ILE A 164 17.61 1.70 14.28
C ILE A 164 17.49 1.43 15.78
N ARG A 165 16.32 1.59 16.37
CA ARG A 165 16.05 1.29 17.78
C ARG A 165 16.29 -0.18 18.12
N TYR A 166 16.05 -1.09 17.18
CA TYR A 166 16.36 -2.52 17.34
C TYR A 166 17.85 -2.83 17.21
N GLY A 167 18.69 -1.87 16.81
CA GLY A 167 20.15 -2.01 16.71
C GLY A 167 20.65 -2.24 15.28
N VAL A 168 19.82 -2.04 14.27
CA VAL A 168 20.24 -2.13 12.86
C VAL A 168 21.06 -0.88 12.49
N ASP A 169 22.20 -1.07 11.82
CA ASP A 169 22.98 0.04 11.28
C ASP A 169 22.19 0.79 10.21
N ALA A 170 22.09 2.11 10.34
CA ALA A 170 21.37 2.99 9.43
C ALA A 170 21.83 2.87 7.96
N LYS A 171 23.07 2.47 7.71
CA LYS A 171 23.64 2.24 6.36
C LYS A 171 22.98 1.03 5.67
N ARG A 172 22.47 0.06 6.44
CA ARG A 172 21.80 -1.14 5.95
C ARG A 172 20.32 -0.90 5.62
N ILE A 173 19.80 0.32 5.88
CA ILE A 173 18.37 0.64 5.78
C ILE A 173 18.15 1.66 4.66
N THR A 174 17.30 1.34 3.71
CA THR A 174 16.79 2.30 2.71
C THR A 174 15.30 2.56 2.91
N THR A 175 14.87 3.79 2.60
CA THR A 175 13.45 4.10 2.51
C THR A 175 12.96 3.75 1.11
N ALA A 176 11.99 2.87 1.04
CA ALA A 176 11.33 2.44 -0.19
C ALA A 176 9.80 2.62 -0.02
N PRO A 177 9.29 3.86 -0.17
CA PRO A 177 7.87 4.14 0.00
C PRO A 177 7.03 3.41 -1.06
N VAL A 178 5.71 3.39 -0.87
CA VAL A 178 4.82 2.96 -1.94
C VAL A 178 4.93 3.91 -3.13
N GLY A 179 4.81 3.35 -4.33
CA GLY A 179 4.73 4.11 -5.58
C GLY A 179 3.38 3.94 -6.25
N ALA A 180 3.13 4.73 -7.27
CA ALA A 180 2.04 4.52 -8.21
C ALA A 180 2.59 4.12 -9.58
N ASP A 181 1.78 3.41 -10.34
CA ASP A 181 2.01 3.21 -11.78
C ASP A 181 1.60 4.49 -12.52
N LEU A 182 2.60 5.23 -13.02
CA LEU A 182 2.39 6.53 -13.66
C LEU A 182 1.73 6.45 -15.05
N GLU A 183 1.72 5.29 -15.68
CA GLU A 183 1.01 5.04 -16.95
C GLU A 183 -0.47 4.79 -16.67
N LEU A 184 -0.76 3.98 -15.66
CA LEU A 184 -2.12 3.66 -15.24
C LEU A 184 -2.80 4.86 -14.57
N PHE A 185 -2.10 5.51 -13.63
CA PHE A 185 -2.57 6.69 -12.90
C PHE A 185 -1.95 7.95 -13.48
N ASN A 186 -2.70 8.67 -14.29
CA ASN A 186 -2.21 9.92 -14.88
C ASN A 186 -3.36 10.93 -15.09
N PRO A 187 -3.05 12.24 -15.16
CA PRO A 187 -4.04 13.30 -15.29
C PRO A 187 -4.85 13.27 -16.58
N ASN A 188 -4.38 12.56 -17.62
CA ASN A 188 -5.03 12.50 -18.94
C ASN A 188 -6.15 11.43 -19.00
N VAL A 189 -6.32 10.62 -17.96
CA VAL A 189 -7.42 9.66 -17.88
C VAL A 189 -8.75 10.42 -17.81
N SER A 190 -9.72 10.01 -18.64
CA SER A 190 -11.05 10.63 -18.65
C SER A 190 -11.98 10.00 -17.62
N GLY A 191 -12.58 10.85 -16.79
CA GLY A 191 -13.60 10.45 -15.80
C GLY A 191 -15.04 10.53 -16.31
N ILE A 192 -15.26 10.91 -17.59
CA ILE A 192 -16.60 11.13 -18.16
C ILE A 192 -17.52 9.93 -17.98
N ARG A 193 -17.04 8.72 -18.27
CA ARG A 193 -17.83 7.49 -18.12
C ARG A 193 -18.36 7.27 -16.70
N ILE A 194 -17.58 7.62 -15.69
CA ILE A 194 -18.00 7.50 -14.28
C ILE A 194 -19.04 8.57 -13.95
N ARG A 195 -18.83 9.81 -14.40
CA ARG A 195 -19.81 10.88 -14.21
C ARG A 195 -21.15 10.58 -14.87
N GLU A 196 -21.15 10.08 -16.11
CA GLU A 196 -22.36 9.64 -16.82
C GLU A 196 -23.05 8.47 -16.11
N ARG A 197 -22.27 7.44 -15.71
CA ARG A 197 -22.80 6.25 -15.03
C ARG A 197 -23.57 6.57 -13.75
N TYR A 198 -23.13 7.58 -13.02
CA TYR A 198 -23.70 7.95 -11.72
C TYR A 198 -24.48 9.29 -11.77
N ASN A 199 -24.73 9.84 -12.95
CA ASN A 199 -25.43 11.13 -13.16
C ASN A 199 -24.84 12.28 -12.34
N ILE A 200 -23.52 12.46 -12.37
CA ILE A 200 -22.80 13.46 -11.59
C ILE A 200 -22.61 14.72 -12.42
N GLU A 201 -23.34 15.79 -12.11
CA GLU A 201 -23.28 17.07 -12.80
C GLU A 201 -22.40 18.11 -12.06
N GLY A 202 -22.42 18.11 -10.72
CA GLY A 202 -21.69 19.03 -9.86
C GLY A 202 -20.27 18.57 -9.50
N PRO A 203 -19.60 19.29 -8.58
CA PRO A 203 -18.31 18.86 -8.04
C PRO A 203 -18.41 17.49 -7.38
N LEU A 204 -17.37 16.66 -7.55
CA LEU A 204 -17.29 15.32 -6.97
C LEU A 204 -16.11 15.21 -5.99
N ILE A 205 -16.42 14.91 -4.75
CA ILE A 205 -15.44 14.60 -3.70
C ILE A 205 -15.36 13.09 -3.55
N MET A 206 -14.16 12.53 -3.52
CA MET A 206 -14.00 11.09 -3.50
C MET A 206 -13.09 10.60 -2.38
N TYR A 207 -13.56 9.57 -1.66
CA TYR A 207 -12.75 8.71 -0.81
C TYR A 207 -12.56 7.36 -1.50
N MET A 208 -11.33 6.83 -1.53
CA MET A 208 -11.03 5.51 -2.07
C MET A 208 -10.30 4.65 -1.05
N GLY A 209 -10.68 3.37 -0.93
CA GLY A 209 -9.96 2.37 -0.15
C GLY A 209 -10.84 1.31 0.48
N GLN A 210 -10.17 0.36 1.15
CA GLN A 210 -10.86 -0.71 1.87
C GLN A 210 -11.66 -0.14 3.05
N LEU A 211 -12.89 -0.63 3.24
CA LEU A 211 -13.79 -0.21 4.32
C LEU A 211 -13.69 -1.21 5.48
N HIS A 212 -12.53 -1.21 6.14
CA HIS A 212 -12.23 -2.01 7.32
C HIS A 212 -12.00 -1.11 8.55
N GLY A 213 -11.82 -1.70 9.73
CA GLY A 213 -11.43 -0.96 10.93
C GLY A 213 -10.13 -0.16 10.72
N GLY A 214 -10.07 1.07 11.18
CA GLY A 214 -8.95 1.97 11.00
C GLY A 214 -8.95 2.79 9.71
N GLN A 215 -9.94 2.63 8.84
CA GLN A 215 -10.16 3.45 7.65
C GLN A 215 -11.39 4.34 7.87
N TYR A 216 -11.19 5.62 7.94
CA TYR A 216 -12.15 6.58 8.54
C TYR A 216 -13.12 7.18 7.53
N ALA A 217 -13.73 6.35 6.67
CA ALA A 217 -14.80 6.77 5.77
C ALA A 217 -15.99 7.42 6.49
N GLU A 218 -16.19 7.12 7.78
CA GLU A 218 -17.20 7.82 8.60
C GLU A 218 -16.91 9.30 8.77
N GLN A 219 -15.65 9.72 8.92
CA GLN A 219 -15.28 11.14 8.99
C GLN A 219 -15.58 11.84 7.66
N PHE A 220 -15.36 11.15 6.55
CA PHE A 220 -15.74 11.62 5.23
C PHE A 220 -17.25 11.84 5.11
N ILE A 221 -18.08 10.91 5.62
CA ILE A 221 -19.54 11.02 5.62
C ILE A 221 -20.01 12.19 6.50
N ARG A 222 -19.40 12.36 7.69
CA ARG A 222 -19.72 13.49 8.59
C ARG A 222 -19.33 14.83 7.97
N ALA A 223 -18.17 14.93 7.34
CA ALA A 223 -17.76 16.12 6.58
C ALA A 223 -18.71 16.42 5.42
N ALA A 224 -19.17 15.38 4.71
CA ALA A 224 -20.15 15.51 3.64
C ALA A 224 -21.45 16.18 4.12
N LYS A 225 -21.97 15.81 5.32
CA LYS A 225 -23.16 16.46 5.90
C LYS A 225 -22.97 17.96 6.08
N MET A 226 -21.79 18.36 6.59
CA MET A 226 -21.49 19.77 6.82
C MET A 226 -21.38 20.55 5.50
N ILE A 227 -20.77 19.96 4.50
CA ILE A 227 -20.57 20.57 3.17
C ILE A 227 -21.93 20.71 2.46
N LEU A 228 -22.76 19.66 2.46
CA LEU A 228 -24.08 19.68 1.80
C LEU A 228 -25.05 20.67 2.40
N ASN A 229 -24.93 20.99 3.69
CA ASN A 229 -25.71 22.07 4.31
C ASN A 229 -25.34 23.46 3.72
N ARG A 230 -24.12 23.60 3.15
CA ARG A 230 -23.67 24.85 2.52
C ARG A 230 -23.91 24.84 1.00
N ASP A 231 -23.61 23.74 0.31
CA ASP A 231 -23.81 23.58 -1.14
C ASP A 231 -24.34 22.19 -1.48
N PRO A 232 -25.66 22.05 -1.71
CA PRO A 232 -26.31 20.77 -2.00
C PRO A 232 -25.96 20.18 -3.39
N ARG A 233 -25.26 20.93 -4.26
CA ARG A 233 -24.87 20.48 -5.61
C ARG A 233 -23.65 19.56 -5.59
N ILE A 234 -22.94 19.50 -4.47
CA ILE A 234 -21.71 18.71 -4.34
C ILE A 234 -22.07 17.24 -4.20
N ASN A 235 -21.38 16.39 -4.93
CA ASN A 235 -21.54 14.95 -4.89
C ASN A 235 -20.39 14.32 -4.11
N PHE A 236 -20.67 13.21 -3.45
CA PHE A 236 -19.71 12.44 -2.69
C PHE A 236 -19.67 10.99 -3.19
N MET A 237 -18.46 10.41 -3.27
CA MET A 237 -18.30 9.03 -3.70
C MET A 237 -17.34 8.28 -2.78
N ILE A 238 -17.74 7.10 -2.34
CA ILE A 238 -16.92 6.15 -1.61
C ILE A 238 -16.65 4.96 -2.52
N VAL A 239 -15.40 4.86 -2.98
CA VAL A 239 -14.92 3.77 -3.85
C VAL A 239 -14.22 2.74 -2.99
N GLY A 240 -14.82 1.57 -2.82
CA GLY A 240 -14.25 0.49 -2.05
C GLY A 240 -15.27 -0.40 -1.36
N GLY A 241 -14.81 -1.57 -0.95
CA GLY A 241 -15.59 -2.56 -0.22
C GLY A 241 -14.94 -2.93 1.11
N GLY A 242 -15.68 -3.64 1.94
CA GLY A 242 -15.21 -4.11 3.23
C GLY A 242 -16.37 -4.43 4.16
N TYR A 243 -16.06 -5.02 5.33
CA TYR A 243 -17.11 -5.45 6.27
C TYR A 243 -17.89 -4.28 6.90
N ARG A 244 -17.35 -3.04 6.84
CA ARG A 244 -18.04 -1.82 7.33
C ARG A 244 -18.93 -1.16 6.29
N LEU A 245 -19.04 -1.69 5.06
CA LEU A 245 -19.80 -1.05 4.00
C LEU A 245 -21.27 -0.78 4.40
N GLU A 246 -21.95 -1.77 4.97
CA GLU A 246 -23.35 -1.61 5.38
C GLU A 246 -23.50 -0.67 6.59
N GLU A 247 -22.58 -0.68 7.53
CA GLU A 247 -22.53 0.27 8.63
C GLU A 247 -22.43 1.73 8.13
N LEU A 248 -21.54 1.97 7.14
CA LEU A 248 -21.34 3.30 6.56
C LEU A 248 -22.56 3.77 5.73
N LYS A 249 -23.21 2.86 5.03
CA LYS A 249 -24.49 3.16 4.36
C LYS A 249 -25.59 3.54 5.35
N ASN A 250 -25.68 2.83 6.48
CA ASN A 250 -26.62 3.16 7.55
C ASN A 250 -26.32 4.53 8.14
N LEU A 251 -25.05 4.82 8.44
CA LEU A 251 -24.65 6.16 8.91
C LEU A 251 -25.04 7.26 7.90
N SER A 252 -24.84 7.00 6.60
CA SER A 252 -25.26 7.95 5.55
C SER A 252 -26.78 8.16 5.56
N LYS A 253 -27.56 7.10 5.78
CA LYS A 253 -29.02 7.17 5.88
C LYS A 253 -29.46 7.95 7.13
N ASP A 254 -28.86 7.67 8.27
CA ASP A 254 -29.17 8.33 9.55
C ASP A 254 -28.87 9.84 9.52
N LEU A 255 -27.99 10.26 8.63
CA LEU A 255 -27.63 11.65 8.38
C LEU A 255 -28.39 12.29 7.22
N ASP A 256 -29.39 11.61 6.64
CA ASP A 256 -30.16 12.05 5.45
C ASP A 256 -29.29 12.30 4.21
N LEU A 257 -28.24 11.48 3.99
CA LEU A 257 -27.29 11.64 2.88
C LEU A 257 -27.39 10.55 1.81
N SER A 258 -28.39 9.68 1.86
CA SER A 258 -28.52 8.52 0.97
C SER A 258 -28.54 8.87 -0.53
N GLN A 259 -28.99 10.06 -0.88
CA GLN A 259 -29.05 10.56 -2.26
C GLN A 259 -27.77 11.30 -2.69
N ASN A 260 -26.90 11.67 -1.75
CA ASN A 260 -25.76 12.53 -1.98
C ASN A 260 -24.43 11.75 -1.93
N ILE A 261 -24.42 10.54 -1.34
CA ILE A 261 -23.23 9.71 -1.24
C ILE A 261 -23.39 8.44 -2.05
N ILE A 262 -22.53 8.29 -3.05
CA ILE A 262 -22.47 7.13 -3.93
C ILE A 262 -21.51 6.11 -3.32
N PHE A 263 -22.00 4.89 -3.05
CA PHE A 263 -21.17 3.76 -2.63
C PHE A 263 -21.00 2.80 -3.81
N THR A 264 -19.80 2.68 -4.35
CA THR A 264 -19.55 1.82 -5.52
C THR A 264 -19.40 0.33 -5.16
N GLY A 265 -19.05 0.04 -3.89
CA GLY A 265 -18.51 -1.25 -3.51
C GLY A 265 -17.07 -1.41 -4.00
N ALA A 266 -16.54 -2.65 -3.91
CA ALA A 266 -15.19 -2.94 -4.39
C ALA A 266 -15.14 -2.82 -5.92
N VAL A 267 -14.11 -2.13 -6.41
CA VAL A 267 -13.79 -2.02 -7.84
C VAL A 267 -12.40 -2.61 -8.08
N SER A 268 -12.14 -3.08 -9.29
CA SER A 268 -10.81 -3.57 -9.67
C SER A 268 -9.79 -2.42 -9.64
N HIS A 269 -8.56 -2.70 -9.21
CA HIS A 269 -7.50 -1.69 -9.17
C HIS A 269 -7.24 -1.06 -10.54
N LYS A 270 -7.44 -1.80 -11.63
CA LYS A 270 -7.32 -1.30 -13.00
C LYS A 270 -8.40 -0.27 -13.39
N GLU A 271 -9.53 -0.28 -12.70
CA GLU A 271 -10.63 0.67 -12.95
C GLU A 271 -10.53 1.92 -12.05
N THR A 272 -9.77 1.86 -10.95
CA THR A 272 -9.64 2.99 -10.00
C THR A 272 -9.19 4.30 -10.65
N PRO A 273 -8.33 4.34 -11.69
CA PRO A 273 -7.98 5.59 -12.38
C PRO A 273 -9.17 6.31 -12.99
N LEU A 274 -10.19 5.58 -13.49
CA LEU A 274 -11.39 6.19 -14.06
C LEU A 274 -12.22 6.92 -13.00
N TYR A 275 -12.32 6.33 -11.82
CA TYR A 275 -13.00 6.94 -10.68
C TYR A 275 -12.24 8.17 -10.18
N LEU A 276 -10.90 8.05 -10.02
CA LEU A 276 -10.05 9.20 -9.65
C LEU A 276 -10.16 10.33 -10.68
N ALA A 277 -10.17 10.01 -11.96
CA ALA A 277 -10.31 10.99 -13.02
C ALA A 277 -11.63 11.78 -12.90
N ALA A 278 -12.73 11.14 -12.46
CA ALA A 278 -14.02 11.78 -12.26
C ALA A 278 -14.05 12.78 -11.09
N ALA A 279 -13.17 12.60 -10.10
CA ALA A 279 -13.16 13.41 -8.87
C ALA A 279 -12.50 14.77 -9.06
N ASP A 280 -13.04 15.79 -8.39
CA ASP A 280 -12.45 17.13 -8.29
C ASP A 280 -11.52 17.24 -7.08
N VAL A 281 -11.81 16.54 -6.00
CA VAL A 281 -10.97 16.46 -4.79
C VAL A 281 -10.92 15.02 -4.30
N ALA A 282 -9.72 14.53 -4.00
CA ALA A 282 -9.50 13.23 -3.40
C ALA A 282 -9.25 13.38 -1.89
N VAL A 283 -9.87 12.49 -1.10
CA VAL A 283 -9.80 12.54 0.37
C VAL A 283 -9.18 11.28 0.95
N ALA A 284 -8.26 11.45 1.89
CA ALA A 284 -7.64 10.37 2.64
C ALA A 284 -7.63 10.69 4.15
N CYS A 285 -8.71 10.34 4.82
CA CYS A 285 -8.83 10.53 6.27
C CYS A 285 -8.36 9.28 7.02
N PHE A 286 -7.64 9.53 8.12
CA PHE A 286 -7.06 8.53 9.00
C PHE A 286 -7.19 9.00 10.45
N GLU A 287 -7.23 8.05 11.42
CA GLU A 287 -6.97 8.36 12.82
C GLU A 287 -5.46 8.47 13.08
N ASP A 288 -5.13 9.07 14.20
CA ASP A 288 -3.78 9.03 14.72
C ASP A 288 -3.61 7.84 15.69
N ASN A 289 -2.97 6.80 15.20
CA ASN A 289 -2.62 5.61 15.96
C ASN A 289 -1.31 4.98 15.44
N ASP A 290 -0.74 4.03 16.18
CA ASP A 290 0.53 3.39 15.83
C ASP A 290 0.55 2.80 14.43
N ILE A 291 -0.58 2.28 13.92
CA ILE A 291 -0.67 1.67 12.60
C ILE A 291 -0.57 2.73 11.51
N THR A 292 -1.37 3.79 11.64
CA THR A 292 -1.42 4.88 10.65
C THR A 292 -0.13 5.70 10.63
N GLN A 293 0.52 5.84 11.79
CA GLN A 293 1.84 6.48 11.93
C GLN A 293 2.95 5.76 11.16
N CYS A 294 2.82 4.45 10.93
CA CYS A 294 3.83 3.65 10.24
C CYS A 294 3.54 3.41 8.75
N LYS A 295 2.34 3.73 8.29
CA LYS A 295 1.92 3.44 6.92
C LYS A 295 2.41 4.47 5.92
N SER A 296 2.77 3.97 4.74
CA SER A 296 2.86 4.73 3.49
C SER A 296 1.63 4.38 2.64
N PRO A 297 0.55 5.20 2.68
CA PRO A 297 -0.73 4.82 2.09
C PRO A 297 -0.69 4.85 0.55
N LEU A 298 -0.89 3.68 -0.10
CA LEU A 298 -0.88 3.54 -1.55
C LEU A 298 -1.85 4.51 -2.24
N LYS A 299 -3.05 4.71 -1.70
CA LYS A 299 -4.04 5.64 -2.25
C LYS A 299 -3.51 7.06 -2.43
N ILE A 300 -2.63 7.54 -1.54
CA ILE A 300 -2.03 8.89 -1.67
C ILE A 300 -1.07 8.91 -2.85
N ALA A 301 -0.24 7.90 -3.06
CA ALA A 301 0.62 7.83 -4.24
C ALA A 301 -0.20 7.83 -5.55
N GLU A 302 -1.33 7.10 -5.57
CA GLU A 302 -2.25 7.05 -6.70
C GLU A 302 -2.97 8.38 -6.94
N TYR A 303 -3.39 9.08 -5.87
CA TYR A 303 -3.97 10.42 -5.96
C TYR A 303 -2.96 11.42 -6.50
N LEU A 304 -1.73 11.39 -6.01
CA LEU A 304 -0.62 12.21 -6.50
C LEU A 304 -0.37 11.96 -7.99
N ALA A 305 -0.27 10.69 -8.38
CA ALA A 305 -0.02 10.29 -9.78
C ALA A 305 -1.14 10.73 -10.73
N SER A 306 -2.39 10.67 -10.26
CA SER A 306 -3.56 11.16 -11.01
C SER A 306 -3.68 12.69 -11.03
N GLY A 307 -2.74 13.42 -10.42
CA GLY A 307 -2.75 14.88 -10.34
C GLY A 307 -3.97 15.42 -9.61
N LYS A 308 -4.48 14.71 -8.58
CA LYS A 308 -5.66 15.16 -7.84
C LYS A 308 -5.28 16.09 -6.71
N PRO A 309 -6.03 17.19 -6.50
CA PRO A 309 -5.94 17.94 -5.26
C PRO A 309 -6.36 17.04 -4.09
N ILE A 310 -5.58 17.02 -3.01
CA ILE A 310 -5.75 16.06 -1.92
C ILE A 310 -6.05 16.80 -0.61
N VAL A 311 -7.03 16.30 0.15
CA VAL A 311 -7.21 16.64 1.55
C VAL A 311 -6.99 15.37 2.37
N ALA A 312 -6.06 15.43 3.34
CA ALA A 312 -5.72 14.24 4.11
C ALA A 312 -5.38 14.57 5.57
N SER A 313 -5.57 13.59 6.46
CA SER A 313 -5.19 13.70 7.87
C SER A 313 -3.67 13.84 8.02
N ASP A 314 -3.22 14.76 8.90
CA ASP A 314 -1.79 14.94 9.23
C ASP A 314 -1.29 13.83 10.17
N VAL A 315 -0.98 12.67 9.60
CA VAL A 315 -0.55 11.49 10.33
C VAL A 315 0.57 10.75 9.59
N GLY A 316 1.59 10.31 10.31
CA GLY A 316 2.68 9.47 9.80
C GLY A 316 3.34 10.03 8.54
N GLU A 317 3.41 9.21 7.49
CA GLU A 317 4.04 9.58 6.21
C GLU A 317 3.18 10.52 5.35
N VAL A 318 1.90 10.72 5.65
CA VAL A 318 0.98 11.51 4.83
C VAL A 318 1.52 12.91 4.56
N LYS A 319 1.99 13.60 5.62
CA LYS A 319 2.60 14.94 5.51
C LYS A 319 3.80 14.96 4.54
N ARG A 320 4.67 13.96 4.67
CA ARG A 320 5.84 13.81 3.81
C ARG A 320 5.44 13.49 2.37
N MET A 321 4.47 12.59 2.20
CA MET A 321 3.95 12.22 0.88
C MET A 321 3.36 13.44 0.16
N LEU A 322 2.53 14.21 0.82
CA LEU A 322 1.94 15.41 0.22
C LEU A 322 2.98 16.48 -0.09
N GLY A 323 3.92 16.76 0.82
CA GLY A 323 4.99 17.75 0.58
C GLY A 323 4.47 19.11 0.07
N GLY A 324 3.27 19.50 0.50
CA GLY A 324 2.58 20.71 0.06
C GLY A 324 1.77 20.58 -1.23
N ALA A 325 1.56 19.35 -1.72
CA ALA A 325 0.65 19.05 -2.84
C ALA A 325 -0.80 18.79 -2.40
N GLY A 326 -1.14 19.09 -1.15
CA GLY A 326 -2.48 18.91 -0.60
C GLY A 326 -2.68 19.74 0.66
N ILE A 327 -3.88 19.64 1.24
CA ILE A 327 -4.23 20.24 2.53
C ILE A 327 -4.19 19.13 3.59
N LEU A 328 -3.48 19.40 4.69
CA LEU A 328 -3.46 18.55 5.87
C LEU A 328 -4.53 19.01 6.85
N THR A 329 -5.20 18.05 7.46
CA THR A 329 -6.26 18.27 8.45
C THR A 329 -6.00 17.47 9.74
N VAL A 330 -6.59 17.90 10.83
CA VAL A 330 -6.48 17.22 12.12
C VAL A 330 -7.10 15.82 12.01
N PRO A 331 -6.36 14.76 12.37
CA PRO A 331 -6.90 13.39 12.34
C PRO A 331 -8.18 13.25 13.16
N GLY A 332 -9.22 12.65 12.57
CA GLY A 332 -10.51 12.44 13.24
C GLY A 332 -11.43 13.65 13.29
N ASP A 333 -11.01 14.82 12.79
CA ASP A 333 -11.83 16.05 12.78
C ASP A 333 -12.57 16.23 11.45
N ALA A 334 -13.87 15.93 11.45
CA ALA A 334 -14.73 16.08 10.28
C ALA A 334 -14.96 17.54 9.88
N GLN A 335 -14.92 18.48 10.85
CA GLN A 335 -15.07 19.91 10.60
C GLN A 335 -13.85 20.46 9.85
N ASP A 336 -12.64 20.13 10.31
CA ASP A 336 -11.41 20.55 9.66
C ASP A 336 -11.28 19.90 8.26
N LEU A 337 -11.71 18.63 8.12
CA LEU A 337 -11.80 17.95 6.83
C LEU A 337 -12.73 18.70 5.88
N ALA A 338 -13.93 19.09 6.32
CA ALA A 338 -14.89 19.86 5.54
C ALA A 338 -14.31 21.22 5.11
N CYS A 339 -13.65 21.93 6.01
CA CYS A 339 -12.99 23.22 5.73
C CYS A 339 -11.90 23.06 4.66
N GLY A 340 -11.05 22.00 4.77
CA GLY A 340 -10.01 21.71 3.81
C GLY A 340 -10.56 21.43 2.40
N ILE A 341 -11.63 20.64 2.31
CA ILE A 341 -12.32 20.35 1.05
C ILE A 341 -12.88 21.63 0.41
N MET A 342 -13.64 22.42 1.19
CA MET A 342 -14.25 23.65 0.68
C MET A 342 -13.21 24.66 0.23
N LYS A 343 -12.07 24.77 0.94
CA LYS A 343 -10.97 25.64 0.53
C LYS A 343 -10.43 25.31 -0.87
N ILE A 344 -10.38 24.04 -1.24
CA ILE A 344 -9.95 23.62 -2.58
C ILE A 344 -11.05 23.92 -3.62
N LEU A 345 -12.33 23.71 -3.26
CA LEU A 345 -13.44 23.93 -4.19
C LEU A 345 -13.66 25.42 -4.48
N ASP A 346 -13.51 26.27 -3.46
CA ASP A 346 -13.75 27.72 -3.54
C ASP A 346 -12.58 28.48 -4.21
N ASP A 347 -11.37 27.88 -4.30
CA ASP A 347 -10.14 28.50 -4.82
C ASP A 347 -9.60 27.69 -6.02
N GLU A 348 -10.03 28.07 -7.24
CA GLU A 348 -9.57 27.41 -8.47
C GLU A 348 -8.05 27.54 -8.71
N PRO A 349 -7.40 28.69 -8.50
CA PRO A 349 -5.95 28.81 -8.55
C PRO A 349 -5.23 27.86 -7.59
N LEU A 350 -5.69 27.73 -6.34
CA LEU A 350 -5.17 26.78 -5.39
C LEU A 350 -5.34 25.35 -5.88
N ARG A 351 -6.52 24.98 -6.35
CA ARG A 351 -6.84 23.66 -6.87
C ARG A 351 -5.90 23.27 -8.01
N LYS A 352 -5.69 24.13 -9.00
CA LYS A 352 -4.77 23.91 -10.13
C LYS A 352 -3.33 23.74 -9.65
N ARG A 353 -2.87 24.58 -8.73
CA ARG A 353 -1.53 24.50 -8.16
C ARG A 353 -1.30 23.18 -7.42
N LEU A 354 -2.26 22.75 -6.58
CA LEU A 354 -2.17 21.49 -5.85
C LEU A 354 -2.17 20.29 -6.81
N SER A 355 -2.98 20.34 -7.86
CA SER A 355 -3.05 19.31 -8.90
C SER A 355 -1.69 19.13 -9.63
N SER A 356 -1.10 20.22 -10.09
CA SER A 356 0.22 20.19 -10.73
C SER A 356 1.30 19.64 -9.79
N LYS A 357 1.34 20.15 -8.55
CA LYS A 357 2.31 19.74 -7.55
C LYS A 357 2.13 18.28 -7.12
N ALA A 358 0.90 17.76 -7.14
CA ALA A 358 0.62 16.36 -6.87
C ALA A 358 1.28 15.45 -7.91
N ARG A 359 1.10 15.75 -9.20
CA ARG A 359 1.72 14.98 -10.29
C ARG A 359 3.25 15.03 -10.23
N GLU A 360 3.82 16.22 -10.04
CA GLU A 360 5.28 16.42 -9.87
C GLU A 360 5.85 15.52 -8.74
N ARG A 361 5.18 15.50 -7.57
CA ARG A 361 5.57 14.65 -6.44
C ARG A 361 5.58 13.15 -6.79
N ALA A 362 4.57 12.69 -7.54
CA ALA A 362 4.50 11.30 -7.97
C ALA A 362 5.66 10.96 -8.92
N GLU A 363 5.95 11.82 -9.89
CA GLU A 363 7.02 11.63 -10.87
C GLU A 363 8.42 11.64 -10.23
N GLU A 364 8.62 12.48 -9.23
CA GLU A 364 9.91 12.60 -8.57
C GLU A 364 10.18 11.52 -7.53
N ILE A 365 9.15 11.08 -6.77
CA ILE A 365 9.38 10.29 -5.56
C ILE A 365 8.45 9.06 -5.46
N TYR A 366 7.11 9.23 -5.68
CA TYR A 366 6.13 8.23 -5.31
C TYR A 366 5.66 7.40 -6.52
N ASN A 367 6.62 6.81 -7.23
CA ASN A 367 6.38 5.86 -8.31
C ASN A 367 7.25 4.61 -8.11
N TRP A 368 6.87 3.51 -8.77
CA TRP A 368 7.54 2.22 -8.58
C TRP A 368 8.95 2.19 -9.13
N GLU A 369 9.25 2.98 -10.16
CA GLU A 369 10.61 3.13 -10.71
C GLU A 369 11.57 3.68 -9.62
N LYS A 370 11.19 4.77 -8.95
CA LYS A 370 12.01 5.38 -7.88
C LYS A 370 12.15 4.46 -6.67
N THR A 371 11.05 3.79 -6.27
CA THR A 371 11.08 2.80 -5.18
C THR A 371 12.06 1.67 -5.49
N SER A 372 11.99 1.12 -6.70
CA SER A 372 12.87 0.04 -7.16
C SER A 372 14.32 0.49 -7.32
N GLN A 373 14.53 1.72 -7.78
CA GLN A 373 15.88 2.28 -7.90
C GLN A 373 16.57 2.41 -6.53
N ASN A 374 15.83 2.83 -5.48
CA ASN A 374 16.36 2.90 -4.11
C ASN A 374 16.81 1.51 -3.63
N LEU A 375 16.03 0.46 -3.91
CA LEU A 375 16.38 -0.92 -3.59
C LEU A 375 17.62 -1.38 -4.35
N LEU A 376 17.68 -1.17 -5.68
CA LEU A 376 18.80 -1.56 -6.52
C LEU A 376 20.12 -0.85 -6.11
N ASN A 377 20.04 0.41 -5.74
CA ASN A 377 21.19 1.16 -5.24
C ASN A 377 21.72 0.55 -3.94
N LEU A 378 20.84 0.17 -3.02
CA LEU A 378 21.24 -0.49 -1.79
C LEU A 378 21.87 -1.87 -2.07
N TYR A 379 21.30 -2.67 -2.95
CA TYR A 379 21.85 -3.98 -3.32
C TYR A 379 23.26 -3.87 -3.92
N LYS A 380 23.47 -2.95 -4.86
CA LYS A 380 24.78 -2.72 -5.48
C LYS A 380 25.83 -2.33 -4.45
N MET A 381 25.51 -1.41 -3.53
CA MET A 381 26.43 -0.95 -2.49
C MET A 381 26.96 -2.10 -1.61
N PHE A 382 26.14 -3.14 -1.37
CA PHE A 382 26.53 -4.27 -0.51
C PHE A 382 27.05 -5.49 -1.28
N LEU A 383 26.81 -5.62 -2.57
CA LEU A 383 27.38 -6.70 -3.39
C LEU A 383 28.79 -6.34 -3.91
N ASP A 384 29.07 -5.05 -4.07
CA ASP A 384 30.38 -4.55 -4.56
C ASP A 384 31.38 -4.33 -3.40
N SER A 385 30.96 -4.50 -2.13
CA SER A 385 31.78 -4.38 -0.92
C SER A 385 32.28 -5.74 -0.43
#